data_1f8b03c6a77c637d113a977b8048a10d
#
_entry.id   1f8b03c6a77c637d113a977b8048a10d
#
_cell.length_a   1.000
_cell.length_b   1.000
_cell.length_c   1.000
_cell.angle_alpha   90.00
_cell.angle_beta   90.00
_cell.angle_gamma   90.00
#
_symmetry.space_group_name_H-M   'P 1'
#
loop_
_entity.id
_entity.type
_entity.pdbx_description
1 polymer ?
#
loop_
_entity_poly.entity_id
_entity_poly.type
_entity_poly.pdbx_seq_one_letter_code
_entity_poly.pdbx_strand_id
1 'polypeptide(L)'
;VSPTLSLAGRPLLLGLAGLVFVAALSLGPVLDALGAQDDIALARERLARAQAASASPPSTPPLSATDEAGLVVAFRARLDALAAERVALVDGAGLQPDPARPTLPRLTASLRGSAEGLHGLLQALETGAPLIVPEEAEIGIERPADPEIGRATVMRLTLTVRGVLLPAPATKNDAARTTP
;
A
#
# COMPACT_ATOMS: atom_id res chain seq x y z
N VAL A 1 -59.14 25.40 -54.00
CA VAL A 1 -58.66 24.01 -54.11
C VAL A 1 -57.99 23.66 -52.78
N SER A 2 -58.73 22.97 -51.88
CA SER A 2 -58.21 22.53 -50.57
C SER A 2 -57.66 21.13 -50.73
N PRO A 3 -56.42 20.85 -50.34
CA PRO A 3 -55.90 19.50 -50.33
C PRO A 3 -56.45 18.75 -49.10
N THR A 4 -57.35 17.83 -49.35
CA THR A 4 -57.72 16.82 -48.34
C THR A 4 -56.59 15.86 -48.10
N LEU A 5 -55.82 16.08 -47.08
CA LEU A 5 -54.86 15.13 -46.57
C LEU A 5 -55.56 13.87 -46.11
N SER A 6 -55.42 12.82 -46.87
CA SER A 6 -55.96 11.48 -46.66
C SER A 6 -55.67 10.95 -45.28
N LEU A 7 -56.70 10.67 -44.46
CA LEU A 7 -56.59 10.13 -43.10
C LEU A 7 -56.07 8.67 -43.03
N ALA A 8 -55.82 8.05 -44.20
CA ALA A 8 -55.44 6.64 -44.28
C ALA A 8 -53.97 6.33 -43.83
N GLY A 9 -53.09 7.34 -43.72
CA GLY A 9 -51.72 7.15 -43.29
C GLY A 9 -51.46 7.19 -41.79
N ARG A 10 -52.47 7.64 -40.98
CA ARG A 10 -52.27 7.81 -39.53
C ARG A 10 -52.01 6.52 -38.76
N PRO A 11 -52.69 5.39 -38.99
CA PRO A 11 -52.37 4.16 -38.22
C PRO A 11 -51.01 3.58 -38.54
N LEU A 12 -50.52 3.76 -39.78
CA LEU A 12 -49.18 3.28 -40.19
C LEU A 12 -48.05 4.09 -39.54
N LEU A 13 -48.22 5.41 -39.43
CA LEU A 13 -47.24 6.30 -38.73
C LEU A 13 -47.21 6.04 -37.21
N LEU A 14 -48.38 5.77 -36.59
CA LEU A 14 -48.44 5.40 -35.17
C LEU A 14 -47.83 4.04 -34.90
N GLY A 15 -48.01 3.07 -35.81
CA GLY A 15 -47.33 1.76 -35.70
C GLY A 15 -45.80 1.85 -35.84
N LEU A 16 -45.35 2.68 -36.79
CA LEU A 16 -43.90 2.90 -36.97
C LEU A 16 -43.27 3.64 -35.77
N ALA A 17 -43.95 4.65 -35.23
CA ALA A 17 -43.52 5.38 -34.05
C ALA A 17 -43.45 4.46 -32.81
N GLY A 18 -44.45 3.57 -32.66
CA GLY A 18 -44.45 2.57 -31.57
C GLY A 18 -43.29 1.57 -31.69
N LEU A 19 -43.01 1.11 -32.92
CA LEU A 19 -41.88 0.17 -33.16
C LEU A 19 -40.53 0.81 -32.86
N VAL A 20 -40.33 2.06 -33.27
CA VAL A 20 -39.08 2.81 -32.99
C VAL A 20 -38.92 3.05 -31.48
N PHE A 21 -40.03 3.35 -30.78
CA PHE A 21 -39.99 3.57 -29.34
C PHE A 21 -39.65 2.30 -28.57
N VAL A 22 -40.24 1.16 -28.94
CA VAL A 22 -39.91 -0.15 -28.34
C VAL A 22 -38.45 -0.55 -28.63
N ALA A 23 -37.99 -0.32 -29.86
CA ALA A 23 -36.59 -0.58 -30.21
C ALA A 23 -35.60 0.28 -29.41
N ALA A 24 -35.92 1.57 -29.21
CA ALA A 24 -35.09 2.48 -28.40
C ALA A 24 -35.08 2.09 -26.91
N LEU A 25 -36.19 1.65 -26.35
CA LEU A 25 -36.28 1.16 -24.97
C LEU A 25 -35.53 -0.15 -24.76
N SER A 26 -35.39 -0.99 -25.80
CA SER A 26 -34.71 -2.27 -25.73
C SER A 26 -33.19 -2.15 -25.94
N LEU A 27 -32.72 -1.08 -26.57
CA LEU A 27 -31.28 -0.84 -26.82
C LEU A 27 -30.56 -0.38 -25.54
N GLY A 28 -31.19 0.37 -24.66
CA GLY A 28 -30.59 0.85 -23.39
C GLY A 28 -30.01 -0.29 -22.54
N PRO A 29 -30.82 -1.26 -22.11
CA PRO A 29 -30.33 -2.35 -21.24
C PRO A 29 -29.32 -3.27 -21.90
N VAL A 30 -29.32 -3.37 -23.24
CA VAL A 30 -28.32 -4.17 -23.97
C VAL A 30 -26.97 -3.47 -23.97
N LEU A 31 -26.93 -2.16 -24.15
CA LEU A 31 -25.69 -1.38 -24.10
C LEU A 31 -25.13 -1.33 -22.66
N ASP A 32 -25.99 -1.21 -21.66
CA ASP A 32 -25.58 -1.30 -20.26
C ASP A 32 -25.03 -2.68 -19.88
N ALA A 33 -25.62 -3.75 -20.41
CA ALA A 33 -25.12 -5.11 -20.19
C ALA A 33 -23.76 -5.37 -20.88
N LEU A 34 -23.51 -4.78 -22.03
CA LEU A 34 -22.20 -4.85 -22.70
C LEU A 34 -21.15 -4.06 -21.93
N GLY A 35 -21.46 -2.85 -21.44
CA GLY A 35 -20.58 -2.06 -20.59
C GLY A 35 -20.23 -2.78 -19.28
N ALA A 36 -21.21 -3.43 -18.65
CA ALA A 36 -20.99 -4.20 -17.43
C ALA A 36 -20.07 -5.43 -17.65
N GLN A 37 -20.07 -6.03 -18.85
CA GLN A 37 -19.13 -7.12 -19.17
C GLN A 37 -17.68 -6.63 -19.26
N ASP A 38 -17.46 -5.46 -19.83
CA ASP A 38 -16.13 -4.85 -19.89
C ASP A 38 -15.60 -4.47 -18.49
N ASP A 39 -16.47 -3.93 -17.63
CA ASP A 39 -16.12 -3.62 -16.23
C ASP A 39 -15.77 -4.88 -15.43
N ILE A 40 -16.51 -5.98 -15.63
CA ILE A 40 -16.23 -7.28 -15.01
C ILE A 40 -14.89 -7.84 -15.51
N ALA A 41 -14.60 -7.73 -16.81
CA ALA A 41 -13.33 -8.18 -17.39
C ALA A 41 -12.16 -7.40 -16.80
N LEU A 42 -12.28 -6.09 -16.71
CA LEU A 42 -11.28 -5.21 -16.10
C LEU A 42 -11.07 -5.51 -14.60
N ALA A 43 -12.15 -5.75 -13.86
CA ALA A 43 -12.07 -6.11 -12.43
C ALA A 43 -11.40 -7.47 -12.24
N ARG A 44 -11.67 -8.46 -13.09
CA ARG A 44 -11.01 -9.78 -13.08
C ARG A 44 -9.52 -9.67 -13.37
N GLU A 45 -9.14 -8.84 -14.35
CA GLU A 45 -7.74 -8.60 -14.66
C GLU A 45 -6.98 -7.94 -13.50
N ARG A 46 -7.59 -6.94 -12.86
CA ARG A 46 -7.02 -6.32 -11.64
C ARG A 46 -6.87 -7.32 -10.51
N LEU A 47 -7.87 -8.16 -10.28
CA LEU A 47 -7.82 -9.23 -9.27
C LEU A 47 -6.74 -10.24 -9.57
N ALA A 48 -6.61 -10.69 -10.84
CA ALA A 48 -5.58 -11.63 -11.27
C ALA A 48 -4.18 -11.05 -11.07
N ARG A 49 -3.96 -9.77 -11.41
CA ARG A 49 -2.69 -9.08 -11.14
C ARG A 49 -2.38 -8.98 -9.65
N ALA A 50 -3.38 -8.64 -8.82
CA ALA A 50 -3.21 -8.56 -7.37
C ALA A 50 -2.91 -9.95 -6.77
N GLN A 51 -3.57 -11.00 -7.24
CA GLN A 51 -3.30 -12.38 -6.82
C GLN A 51 -1.91 -12.85 -7.28
N ALA A 52 -1.50 -12.54 -8.50
CA ALA A 52 -0.16 -12.86 -8.98
C ALA A 52 0.93 -12.12 -8.19
N ALA A 53 0.71 -10.85 -7.86
CA ALA A 53 1.61 -10.08 -7.01
C ALA A 53 1.70 -10.65 -5.58
N SER A 54 0.58 -11.12 -5.01
CA SER A 54 0.56 -11.73 -3.69
C SER A 54 1.09 -13.17 -3.65
N ALA A 55 1.02 -13.89 -4.77
CA ALA A 55 1.54 -15.25 -4.89
C ALA A 55 3.06 -15.30 -5.17
N SER A 56 3.65 -14.19 -5.64
CA SER A 56 5.11 -14.09 -5.73
C SER A 56 5.68 -13.98 -4.32
N PRO A 57 6.51 -14.93 -3.87
CA PRO A 57 7.17 -14.80 -2.59
C PRO A 57 7.98 -13.49 -2.60
N PRO A 58 7.96 -12.70 -1.53
CA PRO A 58 8.78 -11.51 -1.46
C PRO A 58 10.23 -11.90 -1.72
N SER A 59 10.83 -11.35 -2.76
CA SER A 59 12.22 -11.62 -3.13
C SER A 59 13.20 -11.19 -2.04
N THR A 60 12.73 -10.41 -1.08
CA THR A 60 13.50 -9.83 0.02
C THR A 60 12.86 -10.23 1.34
N PRO A 61 13.62 -10.87 2.25
CA PRO A 61 13.10 -11.27 3.55
C PRO A 61 12.72 -10.03 4.38
N PRO A 62 11.62 -10.09 5.13
CA PRO A 62 11.23 -9.01 6.04
C PRO A 62 12.21 -8.93 7.22
N LEU A 63 12.24 -7.77 7.89
CA LEU A 63 12.97 -7.60 9.13
C LEU A 63 12.39 -8.52 10.20
N SER A 64 13.20 -9.48 10.66
CA SER A 64 12.77 -10.49 11.61
C SER A 64 13.86 -10.79 12.66
N ALA A 65 13.41 -11.18 13.86
CA ALA A 65 14.28 -11.64 14.94
C ALA A 65 13.56 -12.69 15.79
N THR A 66 14.28 -13.38 16.66
CA THR A 66 13.75 -14.36 17.58
C THR A 66 13.15 -13.75 18.84
N ASP A 67 13.55 -12.54 19.17
CA ASP A 67 13.09 -11.80 20.34
C ASP A 67 12.94 -10.29 20.03
N GLU A 68 12.24 -9.58 20.91
CA GLU A 68 11.96 -8.15 20.78
C GLU A 68 13.24 -7.29 20.82
N ALA A 69 14.19 -7.65 21.69
CA ALA A 69 15.44 -6.91 21.84
C ALA A 69 16.30 -7.03 20.57
N GLY A 70 16.44 -8.24 20.04
CA GLY A 70 17.12 -8.49 18.77
C GLY A 70 16.48 -7.77 17.60
N LEU A 71 15.14 -7.67 17.60
CA LEU A 71 14.41 -6.96 16.55
C LEU A 71 14.71 -5.45 16.57
N VAL A 72 14.75 -4.82 17.75
CA VAL A 72 15.11 -3.40 17.90
C VAL A 72 16.56 -3.17 17.48
N VAL A 73 17.47 -4.06 17.90
CA VAL A 73 18.90 -3.97 17.52
C VAL A 73 19.07 -4.07 16.01
N ALA A 74 18.44 -5.06 15.37
CA ALA A 74 18.49 -5.23 13.91
C ALA A 74 17.90 -4.04 13.16
N PHE A 75 16.77 -3.50 13.64
CA PHE A 75 16.14 -2.32 13.07
C PHE A 75 17.06 -1.09 13.19
N ARG A 76 17.60 -0.83 14.38
CA ARG A 76 18.52 0.29 14.60
C ARG A 76 19.78 0.18 13.73
N ALA A 77 20.41 -0.99 13.69
CA ALA A 77 21.58 -1.21 12.85
C ALA A 77 21.32 -0.94 11.37
N ARG A 78 20.13 -1.34 10.88
CA ARG A 78 19.72 -1.04 9.51
C ARG A 78 19.52 0.46 9.27
N LEU A 79 18.88 1.17 10.20
CA LEU A 79 18.70 2.62 10.11
C LEU A 79 20.05 3.35 10.15
N ASP A 80 20.95 2.99 11.06
CA ASP A 80 22.26 3.60 11.18
C ASP A 80 23.09 3.41 9.89
N ALA A 81 23.06 2.21 9.30
CA ALA A 81 23.74 1.94 8.03
C ALA A 81 23.21 2.82 6.88
N LEU A 82 21.88 2.95 6.77
CA LEU A 82 21.25 3.78 5.72
C LEU A 82 21.45 5.28 5.97
N ALA A 83 21.42 5.70 7.22
CA ALA A 83 21.61 7.10 7.61
C ALA A 83 23.04 7.58 7.33
N ALA A 84 24.06 6.74 7.57
CA ALA A 84 25.46 7.06 7.30
C ALA A 84 25.71 7.40 5.83
N GLU A 85 24.99 6.77 4.90
CA GLU A 85 25.14 7.02 3.46
C GLU A 85 24.39 8.29 2.99
N ARG A 86 23.48 8.86 3.79
CA ARG A 86 22.47 9.83 3.33
C ARG A 86 22.39 11.13 4.14
N VAL A 87 23.43 11.46 4.88
CA VAL A 87 23.46 12.69 5.70
C VAL A 87 22.22 12.78 6.61
N ALA A 88 21.88 11.68 7.25
CA ALA A 88 20.83 11.58 8.25
C ALA A 88 21.42 11.05 9.57
N LEU A 89 20.76 11.34 10.67
CA LEU A 89 21.12 10.90 12.02
C LEU A 89 19.94 10.19 12.67
N VAL A 90 20.17 9.02 13.24
CA VAL A 90 19.17 8.29 14.03
C VAL A 90 19.22 8.78 15.48
N ASP A 91 18.18 9.47 15.93
CA ASP A 91 18.07 9.94 17.31
C ASP A 91 17.70 8.82 18.28
N GLY A 92 16.81 7.93 17.84
CA GLY A 92 16.35 6.81 18.65
C GLY A 92 15.56 5.81 17.85
N ALA A 93 15.54 4.58 18.33
CA ALA A 93 14.65 3.52 17.85
C ALA A 93 14.12 2.75 19.07
N GLY A 94 12.87 2.31 19.00
CA GLY A 94 12.21 1.61 20.08
C GLY A 94 11.15 0.65 19.58
N LEU A 95 10.62 -0.14 20.51
CA LEU A 95 9.57 -1.10 20.26
C LEU A 95 8.29 -0.61 20.96
N GLN A 96 7.18 -0.66 20.24
CA GLN A 96 5.85 -0.45 20.76
C GLN A 96 5.08 -1.76 20.68
N PRO A 97 4.81 -2.42 21.84
CA PRO A 97 4.04 -3.66 21.85
C PRO A 97 2.65 -3.45 21.22
N ASP A 98 2.23 -4.40 20.40
CA ASP A 98 0.87 -4.44 19.85
C ASP A 98 0.13 -5.65 20.44
N PRO A 99 -0.72 -5.46 21.47
CA PRO A 99 -1.43 -6.58 22.11
C PRO A 99 -2.34 -7.37 21.16
N ALA A 100 -2.81 -6.72 20.08
CA ALA A 100 -3.64 -7.37 19.08
C ALA A 100 -2.83 -8.27 18.13
N ARG A 101 -1.52 -8.00 17.99
CA ARG A 101 -0.62 -8.74 17.09
C ARG A 101 0.75 -8.96 17.73
N PRO A 102 0.85 -9.83 18.74
CA PRO A 102 2.09 -9.98 19.50
C PRO A 102 3.28 -10.49 18.68
N THR A 103 3.04 -11.20 17.57
CA THR A 103 4.11 -11.66 16.64
C THR A 103 4.56 -10.60 15.63
N LEU A 104 3.86 -9.47 15.57
CA LEU A 104 4.10 -8.37 14.64
C LEU A 104 4.18 -7.03 15.39
N PRO A 105 5.14 -6.84 16.29
CA PRO A 105 5.26 -5.61 17.07
C PRO A 105 5.57 -4.43 16.16
N ARG A 106 5.18 -3.24 16.62
CA ARG A 106 5.55 -1.99 15.99
C ARG A 106 6.93 -1.55 16.44
N LEU A 107 7.71 -1.07 15.51
CA LEU A 107 8.99 -0.43 15.76
C LEU A 107 8.88 1.04 15.41
N THR A 108 9.32 1.91 16.28
CA THR A 108 9.31 3.36 16.07
C THR A 108 10.73 3.87 16.01
N ALA A 109 10.98 4.86 15.15
CA ALA A 109 12.26 5.54 15.09
C ALA A 109 12.07 7.04 14.86
N SER A 110 13.01 7.83 15.38
CA SER A 110 13.13 9.26 15.11
C SER A 110 14.49 9.53 14.47
N LEU A 111 14.47 10.24 13.35
CA LEU A 111 15.65 10.59 12.57
C LEU A 111 15.65 12.08 12.26
N ARG A 112 16.85 12.65 12.08
CA ARG A 112 17.06 14.04 11.62
C ARG A 112 17.94 14.03 10.38
N GLY A 113 17.67 14.98 9.47
CA GLY A 113 18.49 15.12 8.27
C GLY A 113 17.97 16.15 7.29
N SER A 114 18.56 16.16 6.12
CA SER A 114 18.01 16.94 4.99
C SER A 114 16.77 16.24 4.42
N ALA A 115 15.92 17.00 3.71
CA ALA A 115 14.75 16.45 3.02
C ALA A 115 15.13 15.31 2.04
N GLU A 116 16.18 15.52 1.27
CA GLU A 116 16.70 14.56 0.31
C GLU A 116 17.25 13.30 1.01
N GLY A 117 18.02 13.47 2.10
CA GLY A 117 18.57 12.36 2.87
C GLY A 117 17.50 11.48 3.48
N LEU A 118 16.48 12.09 4.09
CA LEU A 118 15.36 11.37 4.69
C LEU A 118 14.46 10.68 3.64
N HIS A 119 14.21 11.33 2.50
CA HIS A 119 13.47 10.71 1.40
C HIS A 119 14.21 9.52 0.81
N GLY A 120 15.51 9.67 0.54
CA GLY A 120 16.35 8.57 0.04
C GLY A 120 16.46 7.40 1.04
N LEU A 121 16.41 7.69 2.36
CA LEU A 121 16.37 6.67 3.40
C LEU A 121 15.05 5.88 3.36
N LEU A 122 13.90 6.55 3.26
CA LEU A 122 12.60 5.89 3.14
C LEU A 122 12.55 4.97 1.92
N GLN A 123 12.98 5.47 0.76
CA GLN A 123 13.03 4.67 -0.47
C GLN A 123 13.93 3.43 -0.31
N ALA A 124 15.07 3.56 0.37
CA ALA A 124 15.99 2.45 0.59
C ALA A 124 15.46 1.42 1.61
N LEU A 125 14.60 1.82 2.55
CA LEU A 125 13.91 0.90 3.44
C LEU A 125 12.89 0.04 2.69
N GLU A 126 12.16 0.62 1.73
CA GLU A 126 11.14 -0.05 0.95
C GLU A 126 11.71 -0.96 -0.15
N THR A 127 12.89 -0.63 -0.68
CA THR A 127 13.49 -1.37 -1.81
C THR A 127 14.64 -2.28 -1.41
N GLY A 128 15.26 -2.04 -0.26
CA GLY A 128 16.43 -2.77 0.20
C GLY A 128 16.14 -4.01 1.04
N ALA A 129 17.18 -4.82 1.26
CA ALA A 129 17.12 -5.97 2.18
C ALA A 129 17.70 -5.59 3.55
N PRO A 130 17.07 -6.01 4.66
CA PRO A 130 15.73 -6.61 4.77
C PRO A 130 14.63 -5.63 4.39
N LEU A 131 13.50 -6.15 3.87
CA LEU A 131 12.34 -5.33 3.52
C LEU A 131 11.70 -4.76 4.79
N ILE A 132 11.55 -3.44 4.81
CA ILE A 132 10.89 -2.72 5.89
C ILE A 132 9.82 -1.84 5.26
N VAL A 133 8.56 -2.13 5.59
CA VAL A 133 7.42 -1.38 5.06
C VAL A 133 6.96 -0.39 6.13
N PRO A 134 7.04 0.92 5.87
CA PRO A 134 6.50 1.94 6.76
C PRO A 134 4.98 1.81 6.87
N GLU A 135 4.44 1.79 8.10
CA GLU A 135 3.01 1.95 8.34
C GLU A 135 2.65 3.43 8.44
N GLU A 136 3.55 4.19 9.02
CA GLU A 136 3.37 5.62 9.23
C GLU A 136 4.72 6.31 9.12
N ALA A 137 4.77 7.44 8.42
CA ALA A 137 5.93 8.29 8.30
C ALA A 137 5.50 9.75 8.37
N GLU A 138 5.96 10.44 9.39
CA GLU A 138 5.68 11.86 9.59
C GLU A 138 6.97 12.66 9.42
N ILE A 139 6.96 13.64 8.51
CA ILE A 139 8.10 14.52 8.26
C ILE A 139 7.72 15.95 8.63
N GLY A 140 8.49 16.54 9.54
CA GLY A 140 8.32 17.92 9.98
C GLY A 140 9.62 18.71 9.88
N ILE A 141 9.51 20.04 9.83
CA ILE A 141 10.67 20.93 9.90
C ILE A 141 11.05 21.07 11.38
N GLU A 142 12.22 20.57 11.75
CA GLU A 142 12.77 20.77 13.10
C GLU A 142 13.44 22.14 13.23
N ARG A 143 14.16 22.52 12.18
CA ARG A 143 14.85 23.81 12.13
C ARG A 143 14.81 24.37 10.72
N PRO A 144 14.22 25.55 10.52
CA PRO A 144 14.21 26.20 9.21
C PRO A 144 15.60 26.65 8.78
N ALA A 145 15.78 26.83 7.48
CA ALA A 145 16.99 27.43 6.93
C ALA A 145 17.20 28.84 7.48
N ASP A 146 18.45 29.21 7.60
CA ASP A 146 18.86 30.57 7.97
C ASP A 146 19.95 31.02 6.98
N PRO A 147 19.57 31.82 5.96
CA PRO A 147 20.49 32.24 4.91
C PRO A 147 21.55 33.22 5.41
N GLU A 148 21.32 33.96 6.50
CA GLU A 148 22.28 34.92 7.04
C GLU A 148 23.55 34.23 7.57
N ILE A 149 23.39 33.03 8.11
CA ILE A 149 24.52 32.24 8.63
C ILE A 149 24.79 30.98 7.79
N GLY A 150 24.21 30.88 6.60
CA GLY A 150 24.42 29.76 5.68
C GLY A 150 23.92 28.41 6.18
N ARG A 151 22.95 28.38 7.09
CA ARG A 151 22.44 27.16 7.70
C ARG A 151 21.30 26.56 6.87
N ALA A 152 21.44 25.27 6.53
CA ALA A 152 20.40 24.52 5.82
C ALA A 152 19.23 24.13 6.74
N THR A 153 18.06 23.86 6.14
CA THR A 153 16.90 23.28 6.83
C THR A 153 17.24 21.90 7.38
N VAL A 154 16.89 21.66 8.63
CA VAL A 154 16.92 20.33 9.25
C VAL A 154 15.48 19.85 9.43
N MET A 155 15.22 18.65 8.94
CA MET A 155 13.92 17.99 9.06
C MET A 155 14.00 16.84 10.07
N ARG A 156 12.87 16.53 10.69
CA ARG A 156 12.67 15.36 11.54
C ARG A 156 11.72 14.41 10.85
N LEU A 157 12.08 13.13 10.84
CA LEU A 157 11.23 12.03 10.41
C LEU A 157 10.92 11.16 11.63
N THR A 158 9.63 10.98 11.90
CA THR A 158 9.13 9.94 12.80
C THR A 158 8.60 8.80 11.96
N LEU A 159 9.08 7.60 12.21
CA LEU A 159 8.80 6.41 11.41
C LEU A 159 8.22 5.32 12.30
N THR A 160 7.12 4.70 11.86
CA THR A 160 6.56 3.48 12.46
C THR A 160 6.53 2.38 11.42
N VAL A 161 7.12 1.23 11.76
CA VAL A 161 7.20 0.04 10.88
C VAL A 161 6.78 -1.21 11.65
N ARG A 162 6.53 -2.31 10.94
CA ARG A 162 6.33 -3.63 11.55
C ARG A 162 7.55 -4.51 11.42
N GLY A 163 7.90 -5.16 12.53
CA GLY A 163 8.83 -6.27 12.56
C GLY A 163 8.12 -7.61 12.66
N VAL A 164 8.84 -8.69 12.44
CA VAL A 164 8.34 -10.06 12.54
C VAL A 164 9.13 -10.79 13.63
N LEU A 165 8.43 -11.29 14.65
CA LEU A 165 9.02 -12.19 15.64
C LEU A 165 8.87 -13.64 15.15
N LEU A 166 9.99 -14.28 14.92
CA LEU A 166 10.03 -15.71 14.57
C LEU A 166 9.99 -16.53 15.86
N PRO A 167 9.19 -17.60 15.90
CA PRO A 167 9.25 -18.52 17.03
C PRO A 167 10.67 -19.08 17.17
N ALA A 168 11.19 -19.09 18.40
CA ALA A 168 12.47 -19.72 18.67
C ALA A 168 12.43 -21.18 18.15
N PRO A 169 13.48 -21.67 17.47
CA PRO A 169 13.51 -23.05 17.04
C PRO A 169 13.35 -23.94 18.28
N ALA A 170 12.31 -24.80 18.25
CA ALA A 170 12.05 -25.73 19.34
C ALA A 170 13.35 -26.50 19.64
N THR A 171 13.92 -26.29 20.81
CA THR A 171 15.12 -26.97 21.25
C THR A 171 14.76 -28.47 21.37
N LYS A 172 15.41 -29.29 20.59
CA LYS A 172 15.20 -30.76 20.45
C LYS A 172 15.32 -31.54 21.76
N ASN A 173 15.52 -30.86 22.89
CA ASN A 173 15.70 -31.42 24.22
C ASN A 173 14.40 -31.69 25.00
N ASP A 174 13.25 -31.14 24.59
CA ASP A 174 11.99 -31.41 25.31
C ASP A 174 11.33 -32.76 24.94
N ALA A 175 11.73 -33.36 23.81
CA ALA A 175 11.21 -34.67 23.40
C ALA A 175 11.78 -35.86 24.23
N ALA A 176 12.83 -35.62 25.00
CA ALA A 176 13.48 -36.67 25.78
C ALA A 176 12.96 -36.82 27.26
N ARG A 177 12.06 -35.93 27.69
CA ARG A 177 11.53 -35.93 29.08
C ARG A 177 10.13 -36.47 29.24
N THR A 178 9.49 -36.94 28.18
CA THR A 178 8.14 -37.53 28.28
C THR A 178 8.19 -39.02 27.94
N THR A 179 8.89 -39.79 28.75
CA THR A 179 8.68 -41.26 28.80
C THR A 179 8.43 -41.62 30.26
N PRO A 180 7.22 -42.13 30.60
CA PRO A 180 6.92 -42.63 31.93
C PRO A 180 7.61 -43.94 32.24
#